data_b982541f06e894437d39be6a6cc0017d
#
_entry.id   b982541f06e894437d39be6a6cc0017d
#
_cell.length_a   1.000
_cell.length_b   1.000
_cell.length_c   1.000
_cell.angle_alpha   90.00
_cell.angle_beta   90.00
_cell.angle_gamma   90.00
#
_symmetry.space_group_name_H-M   'P 1'
#
loop_
_entity.id
_entity.type
_entity.pdbx_description
1 polymer ?
#
loop_
_entity_poly.entity_id
_entity_poly.type
_entity_poly.pdbx_seq_one_letter_code
_entity_poly.pdbx_strand_id
1 'polypeptide(L)'
;MKKIMFLIAALAVMVGTANAQNRSGRLSLGTGLLYERSMDLTLAYEYETKYHNSWEFFANAYLKWDDCSECNHICPKSFWNNYNSYGFGAAYKPCVIRGRNHHGNLRIGASAGSDTKRFLGGLHLGYEHNYVLRGGWRLFAQVKSDLIIKGEDLFRTGVVLGVKIPLN
;
A
#
# COMPACT_ATOMS: atom_id res chain seq x y z
N MET A 1 9.83 -17.13 14.49
CA MET A 1 11.00 -16.96 13.62
C MET A 1 10.83 -17.60 12.23
N LYS A 2 10.37 -18.85 12.09
CA LYS A 2 10.16 -19.52 10.77
C LYS A 2 9.21 -18.76 9.82
N LYS A 3 8.14 -18.13 10.34
CA LYS A 3 7.17 -17.36 9.52
C LYS A 3 7.76 -16.08 8.92
N ILE A 4 8.68 -15.43 9.61
CA ILE A 4 9.37 -14.22 9.12
C ILE A 4 10.37 -14.57 8.01
N MET A 5 11.09 -15.71 8.16
CA MET A 5 11.98 -16.21 7.11
C MET A 5 11.24 -16.54 5.80
N PHE A 6 10.02 -17.12 5.90
CA PHE A 6 9.19 -17.39 4.72
C PHE A 6 8.76 -16.11 4.02
N LEU A 7 8.44 -15.05 4.78
CA LEU A 7 8.06 -13.75 4.24
C LEU A 7 9.24 -13.08 3.51
N ILE A 8 10.45 -13.14 4.10
CA ILE A 8 11.67 -12.59 3.51
C ILE A 8 12.07 -13.40 2.26
N ALA A 9 11.94 -14.73 2.29
CA ALA A 9 12.20 -15.60 1.14
C ALA A 9 11.22 -15.35 -0.02
N ALA A 10 9.92 -15.17 0.27
CA ALA A 10 8.92 -14.82 -0.73
C ALA A 10 9.19 -13.45 -1.36
N LEU A 11 9.60 -12.44 -0.56
CA LEU A 11 10.03 -11.14 -1.07
C LEU A 11 11.28 -11.25 -1.96
N ALA A 12 12.27 -12.07 -1.57
CA ALA A 12 13.49 -12.27 -2.33
C ALA A 12 13.24 -12.98 -3.67
N VAL A 13 12.30 -13.92 -3.74
CA VAL A 13 11.89 -14.59 -4.98
C VAL A 13 11.19 -13.62 -5.93
N MET A 14 10.36 -12.70 -5.42
CA MET A 14 9.71 -11.68 -6.25
C MET A 14 10.71 -10.68 -6.86
N VAL A 15 11.79 -10.37 -6.17
CA VAL A 15 12.87 -9.49 -6.67
C VAL A 15 13.74 -10.20 -7.71
N GLY A 16 13.95 -11.51 -7.60
CA GLY A 16 14.83 -12.29 -8.47
C GLY A 16 14.31 -12.56 -9.90
N THR A 17 13.02 -12.38 -10.16
CA THR A 17 12.41 -12.65 -11.48
C THR A 17 12.30 -11.43 -12.40
N ALA A 18 12.81 -10.27 -11.99
CA ALA A 18 12.69 -8.99 -12.71
C ALA A 18 13.65 -8.81 -13.90
N ASN A 19 14.39 -9.84 -14.33
CA ASN A 19 15.28 -9.77 -15.48
C ASN A 19 14.57 -10.10 -16.79
N ALA A 20 13.74 -9.20 -17.31
CA ALA A 20 13.30 -9.28 -18.70
C ALA A 20 12.91 -7.90 -19.28
N GLN A 21 13.78 -7.43 -20.15
CA GLN A 21 13.50 -6.52 -21.27
C GLN A 21 12.52 -5.36 -21.07
N ASN A 22 13.06 -4.15 -20.90
CA ASN A 22 12.37 -2.84 -21.10
C ASN A 22 11.08 -2.57 -20.28
N ARG A 23 10.87 -3.26 -19.18
CA ARG A 23 9.73 -3.08 -18.28
C ARG A 23 10.27 -2.71 -16.91
N SER A 24 9.95 -1.51 -16.44
CA SER A 24 10.51 -1.03 -15.18
C SER A 24 9.71 -1.56 -14.00
N GLY A 25 10.31 -2.48 -13.23
CA GLY A 25 9.85 -2.81 -11.89
C GLY A 25 10.16 -1.66 -10.92
N ARG A 26 9.27 -1.40 -9.95
CA ARG A 26 9.49 -0.40 -8.91
C ARG A 26 9.08 -0.95 -7.56
N LEU A 27 9.86 -0.59 -6.54
CA LEU A 27 9.48 -0.79 -5.15
C LEU A 27 8.82 0.49 -4.65
N SER A 28 7.61 0.39 -4.11
CA SER A 28 6.84 1.50 -3.57
C SER A 28 6.78 1.41 -2.05
N LEU A 29 7.04 2.52 -1.38
CA LEU A 29 6.87 2.68 0.06
C LEU A 29 5.92 3.85 0.29
N GLY A 30 4.85 3.62 1.02
CA GLY A 30 3.84 4.63 1.32
C GLY A 30 3.40 4.61 2.77
N THR A 31 3.07 5.78 3.27
CA THR A 31 2.40 5.95 4.55
C THR A 31 1.20 6.87 4.37
N GLY A 32 0.12 6.59 5.04
CA GLY A 32 -1.12 7.33 4.91
C GLY A 32 -1.83 7.55 6.22
N LEU A 33 -2.60 8.63 6.26
CA LEU A 33 -3.53 8.93 7.32
C LEU A 33 -4.95 8.71 6.80
N LEU A 34 -5.72 7.97 7.57
CA LEU A 34 -7.10 7.63 7.23
C LEU A 34 -8.05 8.33 8.20
N TYR A 35 -9.27 8.56 7.73
CA TYR A 35 -10.29 9.29 8.48
C TYR A 35 -10.64 8.62 9.82
N GLU A 36 -10.53 7.30 9.90
CA GLU A 36 -10.88 6.47 11.07
C GLU A 36 -9.82 6.52 12.21
N ARG A 37 -9.07 7.62 12.34
CA ARG A 37 -7.96 7.76 13.29
C ARG A 37 -6.96 6.61 13.16
N SER A 38 -6.49 6.40 11.94
CA SER A 38 -5.61 5.28 11.65
C SER A 38 -4.52 5.64 10.65
N MET A 39 -3.45 4.87 10.67
CA MET A 39 -2.33 4.95 9.74
C MET A 39 -2.28 3.70 8.88
N ASP A 40 -2.00 3.89 7.60
CA ASP A 40 -1.73 2.82 6.66
C ASP A 40 -0.26 2.88 6.23
N LEU A 41 0.41 1.76 6.38
CA LEU A 41 1.76 1.56 5.87
C LEU A 41 1.66 0.57 4.71
N THR A 42 2.13 0.98 3.54
CA THR A 42 2.08 0.15 2.34
C THR A 42 3.48 -0.06 1.78
N LEU A 43 3.81 -1.32 1.55
CA LEU A 43 4.96 -1.77 0.77
C LEU A 43 4.42 -2.44 -0.49
N ALA A 44 4.87 -2.02 -1.67
CA ALA A 44 4.39 -2.62 -2.90
C ALA A 44 5.49 -2.80 -3.95
N TYR A 45 5.32 -3.82 -4.76
CA TYR A 45 6.04 -4.01 -6.00
C TYR A 45 5.14 -3.64 -7.17
N GLU A 46 5.57 -2.66 -7.96
CA GLU A 46 4.84 -2.18 -9.13
C GLU A 46 5.56 -2.60 -10.41
N TYR A 47 4.82 -3.23 -11.30
CA TYR A 47 5.27 -3.61 -12.61
C TYR A 47 4.59 -2.74 -13.67
N GLU A 48 5.35 -1.79 -14.22
CA GLU A 48 4.85 -0.86 -15.22
C GLU A 48 4.85 -1.50 -16.62
N THR A 49 3.73 -1.38 -17.29
CA THR A 49 3.51 -1.82 -18.66
C THR A 49 3.56 -0.63 -19.62
N LYS A 50 3.15 -0.80 -20.87
CA LYS A 50 3.06 0.29 -21.84
C LYS A 50 2.07 1.37 -21.34
N TYR A 51 2.37 2.63 -21.68
CA TYR A 51 1.50 3.79 -21.42
C TYR A 51 1.29 4.12 -19.94
N HIS A 52 2.23 3.78 -19.06
CA HIS A 52 2.16 4.00 -17.60
C HIS A 52 1.01 3.26 -16.91
N ASN A 53 0.43 2.25 -17.55
CA ASN A 53 -0.42 1.30 -16.85
C ASN A 53 0.47 0.39 -16.01
N SER A 54 0.01 -0.02 -14.83
CA SER A 54 0.82 -0.91 -13.99
C SER A 54 -0.02 -1.94 -13.24
N TRP A 55 0.65 -3.02 -12.90
CA TRP A 55 0.19 -4.00 -11.91
C TRP A 55 0.95 -3.76 -10.62
N GLU A 56 0.25 -3.74 -9.52
CA GLU A 56 0.81 -3.57 -8.19
C GLU A 56 0.51 -4.80 -7.34
N PHE A 57 1.53 -5.34 -6.70
CA PHE A 57 1.41 -6.34 -5.64
C PHE A 57 1.82 -5.66 -4.35
N PHE A 58 0.94 -5.64 -3.36
CA PHE A 58 1.15 -4.85 -2.16
C PHE A 58 0.93 -5.64 -0.89
N ALA A 59 1.67 -5.25 0.14
CA ALA A 59 1.42 -5.59 1.52
C ALA A 59 1.09 -4.31 2.26
N ASN A 60 0.05 -4.31 3.05
CA ASN A 60 -0.33 -3.17 3.88
C ASN A 60 -0.49 -3.55 5.35
N ALA A 61 -0.17 -2.62 6.22
CA ALA A 61 -0.42 -2.70 7.64
C ALA A 61 -1.30 -1.51 8.04
N TYR A 62 -2.46 -1.80 8.58
CA TYR A 62 -3.40 -0.83 9.10
C TYR A 62 -3.29 -0.79 10.61
N LEU A 63 -3.03 0.38 11.16
CA LEU A 63 -2.81 0.63 12.57
C LEU A 63 -3.81 1.70 13.04
N LYS A 64 -4.74 1.33 13.89
CA LYS A 64 -5.73 2.24 14.46
C LYS A 64 -5.30 2.65 15.84
N TRP A 65 -5.47 3.93 16.20
CA TRP A 65 -5.22 4.43 17.54
C TRP A 65 -6.50 5.03 18.12
N ASP A 66 -6.55 5.02 19.45
CA ASP A 66 -7.60 5.64 20.23
C ASP A 66 -6.98 6.36 21.44
N ASP A 67 -7.75 7.18 22.12
CA ASP A 67 -7.28 7.82 23.33
C ASP A 67 -7.07 6.77 24.43
N CYS A 68 -5.94 6.86 25.10
CA CYS A 68 -5.62 5.96 26.21
C CYS A 68 -6.57 6.25 27.39
N SER A 69 -7.22 5.21 27.92
CA SER A 69 -8.14 5.34 29.05
C SER A 69 -7.49 5.84 30.35
N GLU A 70 -6.16 5.69 30.48
CA GLU A 70 -5.41 6.09 31.66
C GLU A 70 -4.90 7.53 31.61
N CYS A 71 -4.48 8.00 30.44
CA CYS A 71 -3.83 9.32 30.29
C CYS A 71 -4.61 10.30 29.42
N ASN A 72 -5.72 9.88 28.83
CA ASN A 72 -6.58 10.68 27.93
C ASN A 72 -5.81 11.35 26.76
N HIS A 73 -4.70 10.74 26.34
CA HIS A 73 -3.87 11.18 25.23
C HIS A 73 -3.49 9.97 24.35
N ILE A 74 -3.11 10.26 23.10
CA ILE A 74 -2.53 9.25 22.22
C ILE A 74 -1.15 8.89 22.74
N CYS A 75 -0.96 7.67 23.19
CA CYS A 75 0.31 7.16 23.71
C CYS A 75 0.78 5.92 22.92
N PRO A 76 2.06 5.53 23.03
CA PRO A 76 2.56 4.34 22.32
C PRO A 76 1.77 3.06 22.62
N LYS A 77 1.24 2.91 23.84
CA LYS A 77 0.40 1.76 24.20
C LYS A 77 -0.93 1.75 23.44
N SER A 78 -1.58 2.91 23.27
CA SER A 78 -2.84 2.99 22.54
C SER A 78 -2.66 2.69 21.05
N PHE A 79 -1.49 2.99 20.50
CA PHE A 79 -1.17 2.75 19.11
C PHE A 79 -0.98 1.27 18.80
N TRP A 80 -0.28 0.51 19.65
CA TRP A 80 0.04 -0.90 19.41
C TRP A 80 -1.00 -1.87 19.95
N ASN A 81 -1.75 -1.49 21.00
CA ASN A 81 -2.71 -2.36 21.67
C ASN A 81 -4.13 -2.25 21.10
N ASN A 82 -4.36 -1.32 20.18
CA ASN A 82 -5.65 -1.15 19.53
C ASN A 82 -5.79 -2.10 18.31
N TYR A 83 -6.71 -1.81 17.43
CA TYR A 83 -6.99 -2.65 16.28
C TYR A 83 -5.89 -2.52 15.22
N ASN A 84 -5.28 -3.65 14.89
CA ASN A 84 -4.27 -3.77 13.83
C ASN A 84 -4.67 -4.83 12.83
N SER A 85 -4.48 -4.57 11.55
CA SER A 85 -4.70 -5.57 10.51
C SER A 85 -3.61 -5.52 9.45
N TYR A 86 -3.35 -6.67 8.86
CA TYR A 86 -2.34 -6.84 7.82
C TYR A 86 -2.98 -7.51 6.62
N GLY A 87 -2.59 -7.08 5.42
CA GLY A 87 -3.13 -7.63 4.19
C GLY A 87 -2.10 -7.70 3.08
N PHE A 88 -2.37 -8.60 2.13
CA PHE A 88 -1.66 -8.73 0.89
C PHE A 88 -2.65 -8.66 -0.25
N GLY A 89 -2.30 -7.99 -1.33
CA GLY A 89 -3.21 -7.82 -2.44
C GLY A 89 -2.54 -7.54 -3.76
N ALA A 90 -3.38 -7.42 -4.76
CA ALA A 90 -2.99 -6.99 -6.09
C ALA A 90 -3.95 -5.90 -6.58
N ALA A 91 -3.41 -4.95 -7.33
CA ALA A 91 -4.17 -3.89 -7.94
C ALA A 91 -3.73 -3.65 -9.38
N TYR A 92 -4.68 -3.30 -10.22
CA TYR A 92 -4.43 -2.79 -11.56
C TYR A 92 -4.56 -1.26 -11.53
N LYS A 93 -3.62 -0.59 -12.18
CA LYS A 93 -3.52 0.87 -12.20
C LYS A 93 -3.52 1.39 -13.64
N PRO A 94 -4.68 1.58 -14.29
CA PRO A 94 -4.76 2.24 -15.58
C PRO A 94 -4.38 3.70 -15.47
N CYS A 95 -3.56 4.18 -16.42
CA CYS A 95 -3.15 5.56 -16.48
C CYS A 95 -4.23 6.41 -17.15
N VAL A 96 -4.76 7.40 -16.43
CA VAL A 96 -5.84 8.30 -16.90
C VAL A 96 -5.34 9.71 -17.21
N ILE A 97 -4.23 10.13 -16.61
CA ILE A 97 -3.62 11.44 -16.86
C ILE A 97 -2.16 11.23 -17.25
N ARG A 98 -1.72 11.87 -18.33
CA ARG A 98 -0.34 11.79 -18.82
C ARG A 98 0.21 13.19 -19.04
N GLY A 99 1.31 13.49 -18.36
CA GLY A 99 2.09 14.68 -18.54
C GLY A 99 3.57 14.36 -18.78
N ARG A 100 4.39 15.36 -19.00
CA ARG A 100 5.82 15.19 -19.29
C ARG A 100 6.57 14.58 -18.09
N ASN A 101 6.30 15.07 -16.89
CA ASN A 101 7.00 14.67 -15.66
C ASN A 101 6.02 14.13 -14.58
N HIS A 102 4.76 13.90 -14.93
CA HIS A 102 3.75 13.41 -14.00
C HIS A 102 2.73 12.55 -14.73
N HIS A 103 2.12 11.62 -14.02
CA HIS A 103 1.00 10.83 -14.52
C HIS A 103 0.06 10.47 -13.38
N GLY A 104 -1.19 10.30 -13.70
CA GLY A 104 -2.23 9.90 -12.76
C GLY A 104 -2.82 8.55 -13.13
N ASN A 105 -2.96 7.67 -12.14
CA ASN A 105 -3.49 6.33 -12.28
C ASN A 105 -4.72 6.15 -11.39
N LEU A 106 -5.76 5.51 -11.92
CA LEU A 106 -6.78 4.91 -11.06
C LEU A 106 -6.22 3.63 -10.47
N ARG A 107 -6.53 3.34 -9.21
CA ARG A 107 -6.13 2.09 -8.55
C ARG A 107 -7.36 1.27 -8.25
N ILE A 108 -7.41 0.05 -8.77
CA ILE A 108 -8.51 -0.90 -8.56
C ILE A 108 -7.88 -2.22 -8.15
N GLY A 109 -8.22 -2.71 -6.97
CA GLY A 109 -7.55 -3.91 -6.45
C GLY A 109 -8.38 -4.69 -5.45
N ALA A 110 -7.81 -5.82 -5.05
CA ALA A 110 -8.35 -6.66 -3.99
C ALA A 110 -7.23 -7.18 -3.10
N SER A 111 -7.58 -7.45 -1.85
CA SER A 111 -6.65 -8.02 -0.87
C SER A 111 -7.29 -9.07 0.00
N ALA A 112 -6.44 -9.88 0.60
CA ALA A 112 -6.76 -10.80 1.66
C ALA A 112 -5.83 -10.54 2.84
N GLY A 113 -6.33 -10.63 4.06
CA GLY A 113 -5.56 -10.30 5.24
C GLY A 113 -6.11 -10.89 6.52
N SER A 114 -5.61 -10.40 7.63
CA SER A 114 -6.04 -10.81 8.96
C SER A 114 -5.82 -9.68 9.98
N ASP A 115 -6.68 -9.63 10.97
CA ASP A 115 -6.52 -8.82 12.18
C ASP A 115 -6.00 -9.63 13.37
N THR A 116 -5.28 -10.74 13.11
CA THR A 116 -4.84 -11.76 14.09
C THR A 116 -5.95 -12.67 14.61
N LYS A 117 -7.22 -12.25 14.55
CA LYS A 117 -8.37 -13.02 15.06
C LYS A 117 -9.25 -13.54 13.92
N ARG A 118 -9.38 -12.78 12.83
CA ARG A 118 -10.30 -13.07 11.72
C ARG A 118 -9.60 -12.88 10.38
N PHE A 119 -10.07 -13.64 9.39
CA PHE A 119 -9.69 -13.41 8.00
C PHE A 119 -10.48 -12.21 7.44
N LEU A 120 -9.78 -11.31 6.78
CA LEU A 120 -10.32 -10.10 6.17
C LEU A 120 -10.20 -10.18 4.65
N GLY A 121 -11.25 -9.73 3.96
CA GLY A 121 -11.21 -9.48 2.52
C GLY A 121 -11.28 -7.98 2.26
N GLY A 122 -10.56 -7.47 1.26
CA GLY A 122 -10.56 -6.05 0.93
C GLY A 122 -10.74 -5.79 -0.57
N LEU A 123 -11.53 -4.76 -0.91
CA LEU A 123 -11.57 -4.15 -2.23
C LEU A 123 -10.98 -2.75 -2.13
N HIS A 124 -10.12 -2.39 -3.07
CA HIS A 124 -9.37 -1.14 -3.05
C HIS A 124 -9.71 -0.29 -4.26
N LEU A 125 -10.13 0.94 -4.01
CA LEU A 125 -10.34 1.96 -5.02
C LEU A 125 -9.54 3.20 -4.65
N GLY A 126 -8.93 3.86 -5.65
CA GLY A 126 -8.19 5.08 -5.40
C GLY A 126 -7.73 5.78 -6.67
N TYR A 127 -7.20 6.96 -6.47
CA TYR A 127 -6.49 7.72 -7.49
C TYR A 127 -5.10 8.04 -6.98
N GLU A 128 -4.10 7.73 -7.77
CA GLU A 128 -2.69 7.97 -7.46
C GLU A 128 -2.10 8.94 -8.46
N HIS A 129 -1.50 10.01 -7.99
CA HIS A 129 -0.75 10.96 -8.81
C HIS A 129 0.74 10.79 -8.57
N ASN A 130 1.49 10.55 -9.64
CA ASN A 130 2.92 10.29 -9.61
C ASN A 130 3.67 11.48 -10.22
N TYR A 131 4.72 11.93 -9.55
CA TYR A 131 5.67 12.92 -10.05
C TYR A 131 7.04 12.27 -10.24
N VAL A 132 7.57 12.34 -11.47
CA VAL A 132 8.83 11.70 -11.86
C VAL A 132 9.99 12.63 -11.52
N LEU A 133 10.92 12.12 -10.70
CA LEU A 133 12.16 12.79 -10.32
C LEU A 133 13.32 12.35 -11.22
N ARG A 134 14.46 13.05 -11.10
CA ARG A 134 15.71 12.62 -11.73
C ARG A 134 16.14 11.24 -11.21
N GLY A 135 16.70 10.41 -12.08
CA GLY A 135 17.13 9.06 -11.72
C GLY A 135 16.00 8.01 -11.68
N GLY A 136 14.80 8.33 -12.21
CA GLY A 136 13.69 7.38 -12.31
C GLY A 136 12.87 7.18 -11.04
N TRP A 137 13.24 7.82 -9.94
CA TRP A 137 12.46 7.87 -8.71
C TRP A 137 11.14 8.60 -8.94
N ARG A 138 10.10 8.24 -8.18
CA ARG A 138 8.81 8.94 -8.22
C ARG A 138 8.33 9.24 -6.82
N LEU A 139 7.80 10.43 -6.63
CA LEU A 139 6.94 10.74 -5.49
C LEU A 139 5.51 10.45 -5.90
N PHE A 140 4.72 9.93 -5.00
CA PHE A 140 3.29 9.75 -5.26
C PHE A 140 2.42 10.24 -4.11
N ALA A 141 1.26 10.74 -4.48
CA ALA A 141 0.16 11.03 -3.57
C ALA A 141 -1.05 10.23 -4.05
N GLN A 142 -1.70 9.53 -3.14
CA GLN A 142 -2.85 8.68 -3.42
C GLN A 142 -4.00 9.04 -2.51
N VAL A 143 -5.18 9.24 -3.08
CA VAL A 143 -6.44 9.24 -2.35
C VAL A 143 -7.07 7.87 -2.54
N LYS A 144 -7.45 7.22 -1.46
CA LYS A 144 -8.01 5.87 -1.50
C LYS A 144 -9.25 5.73 -0.64
N SER A 145 -10.09 4.78 -1.00
CA SER A 145 -11.19 4.29 -0.19
C SER A 145 -11.24 2.77 -0.33
N ASP A 146 -10.97 2.10 0.77
CA ASP A 146 -10.91 0.64 0.81
C ASP A 146 -12.17 0.11 1.50
N LEU A 147 -12.80 -0.90 0.93
CA LEU A 147 -13.91 -1.64 1.53
C LEU A 147 -13.36 -2.92 2.16
N ILE A 148 -13.42 -3.03 3.47
CA ILE A 148 -12.88 -4.18 4.22
C ILE A 148 -14.02 -5.02 4.79
N ILE A 149 -14.14 -6.24 4.29
CA ILE A 149 -15.15 -7.21 4.73
C ILE A 149 -14.64 -7.93 5.97
N LYS A 150 -15.47 -7.99 7.01
CA LYS A 150 -15.19 -8.57 8.34
C LYS A 150 -14.14 -7.79 9.17
N GLY A 151 -13.76 -6.59 8.75
CA GLY A 151 -12.94 -5.68 9.54
C GLY A 151 -13.76 -4.92 10.59
N GLU A 152 -13.08 -4.22 11.50
CA GLU A 152 -13.73 -3.30 12.44
C GLU A 152 -14.35 -2.11 11.69
N ASP A 153 -13.57 -1.53 10.76
CA ASP A 153 -14.02 -0.44 9.90
C ASP A 153 -14.31 -1.00 8.50
N LEU A 154 -15.56 -0.83 8.05
CA LEU A 154 -16.00 -1.28 6.73
C LEU A 154 -15.35 -0.46 5.61
N PHE A 155 -15.25 0.86 5.78
CA PHE A 155 -14.60 1.76 4.85
C PHE A 155 -13.35 2.35 5.49
N ARG A 156 -12.25 2.40 4.73
CA ARG A 156 -10.99 3.01 5.14
C ARG A 156 -10.61 4.04 4.08
N THR A 157 -10.93 5.29 4.36
CA THR A 157 -10.75 6.39 3.41
C THR A 157 -9.67 7.33 3.89
N GLY A 158 -8.76 7.73 3.00
CA GLY A 158 -7.71 8.66 3.37
C GLY A 158 -6.70 8.96 2.26
N VAL A 159 -5.60 9.56 2.68
CA VAL A 159 -4.51 9.99 1.79
C VAL A 159 -3.24 9.26 2.17
N VAL A 160 -2.55 8.75 1.15
CA VAL A 160 -1.25 8.09 1.27
C VAL A 160 -0.22 8.88 0.47
N LEU A 161 0.93 9.13 1.06
CA LEU A 161 2.10 9.72 0.42
C LEU A 161 3.22 8.70 0.41
N GLY A 162 4.04 8.72 -0.63
CA GLY A 162 5.15 7.77 -0.68
C GLY A 162 6.12 8.01 -1.82
N VAL A 163 7.04 7.07 -1.91
CA VAL A 163 8.13 7.08 -2.89
C VAL A 163 8.19 5.76 -3.63
N LYS A 164 8.51 5.80 -4.92
CA LYS A 164 8.76 4.64 -5.76
C LYS A 164 10.21 4.65 -6.22
N ILE A 165 10.88 3.55 -5.96
CA ILE A 165 12.29 3.33 -6.24
C ILE A 165 12.38 2.42 -7.47
N PRO A 166 13.06 2.83 -8.56
CA PRO A 166 13.25 1.96 -9.72
C PRO A 166 14.12 0.77 -9.34
N LEU A 167 13.75 -0.41 -9.76
CA LEU A 167 14.55 -1.63 -9.68
C LEU A 167 15.17 -1.85 -11.06
N ASN A 168 16.45 -1.55 -11.18
CA ASN A 168 17.25 -1.74 -12.39
C ASN A 168 17.77 -3.17 -12.50
#